data_3f4732a2c13f4890675af34e2fcb09e5
#
_entry.id   3f4732a2c13f4890675af34e2fcb09e5
#
_cell.length_a   1.000
_cell.length_b   1.000
_cell.length_c   1.000
_cell.angle_alpha   90.00
_cell.angle_beta   90.00
_cell.angle_gamma   90.00
#
_symmetry.space_group_name_H-M   'P 1'
#
loop_
_entity.id
_entity.type
_entity.pdbx_description
1 polymer ?
#
loop_
_entity_poly.entity_id
_entity_poly.type
_entity_poly.pdbx_seq_one_letter_code
_entity_poly.pdbx_strand_id
1 'polypeptide(L)'
;AGVLAWLYTAGIQALITTALAEEIFFRGFVAKRLIAWRGFAVGNIAQALLFGALHLALLLGTNAPLTLARWLLVLLIPTVQGWVVAWLNERHGNGSVAPGWAAHATANLVTFIAVPLLW
;
A
#
# COMPACT_ATOMS: atom_id res chain seq x y z
N ALA A 1 19.06 -3.25 23.22
CA ALA A 1 17.64 -2.84 23.20
C ALA A 1 17.25 -2.22 21.86
N GLY A 2 18.11 -1.42 21.23
CA GLY A 2 17.79 -0.65 20.03
C GLY A 2 17.33 -1.50 18.83
N VAL A 3 18.06 -2.55 18.46
CA VAL A 3 17.73 -3.39 17.29
C VAL A 3 16.43 -4.14 17.46
N LEU A 4 16.21 -4.77 18.61
CA LEU A 4 14.97 -5.51 18.89
C LEU A 4 13.76 -4.58 18.94
N ALA A 5 13.90 -3.42 19.58
CA ALA A 5 12.85 -2.42 19.63
C ALA A 5 12.53 -1.88 18.21
N TRP A 6 13.55 -1.65 17.40
CA TRP A 6 13.38 -1.21 16.01
C TRP A 6 12.68 -2.29 15.16
N LEU A 7 13.10 -3.55 15.25
CA LEU A 7 12.45 -4.66 14.53
C LEU A 7 10.99 -4.84 14.96
N TYR A 8 10.71 -4.74 16.26
CA TYR A 8 9.35 -4.80 16.76
C TYR A 8 8.49 -3.65 16.25
N THR A 9 9.00 -2.42 16.31
CA THR A 9 8.30 -1.23 15.83
C THR A 9 8.09 -1.30 14.32
N ALA A 10 9.11 -1.68 13.55
CA ALA A 10 9.00 -1.85 12.10
C ALA A 10 7.96 -2.94 11.74
N GLY A 11 7.93 -4.05 12.49
CA GLY A 11 6.94 -5.09 12.31
C GLY A 11 5.51 -4.61 12.58
N ILE A 12 5.26 -3.91 13.68
CA ILE A 12 3.95 -3.34 13.99
C ILE A 12 3.52 -2.33 12.92
N GLN A 13 4.42 -1.43 12.51
CA GLN A 13 4.14 -0.46 11.45
C GLN A 13 3.84 -1.16 10.12
N ALA A 14 4.67 -2.11 9.70
CA ALA A 14 4.50 -2.80 8.43
C ALA A 14 3.22 -3.63 8.36
N LEU A 15 2.93 -4.40 9.41
CA LEU A 15 1.84 -5.38 9.41
C LEU A 15 0.49 -4.75 9.74
N ILE A 16 0.41 -3.91 10.76
CA ILE A 16 -0.85 -3.47 11.36
C ILE A 16 -1.14 -2.01 11.04
N THR A 17 -0.28 -1.09 11.44
CA THR A 17 -0.58 0.34 11.38
C THR A 17 -0.76 0.84 9.94
N THR A 18 0.06 0.38 9.01
CA THR A 18 -0.06 0.77 7.61
C THR A 18 -0.77 -0.30 6.78
N ALA A 19 -0.21 -1.50 6.63
CA ALA A 19 -0.74 -2.48 5.69
C ALA A 19 -2.18 -2.90 6.02
N LEU A 20 -2.48 -3.29 7.25
CA LEU A 20 -3.83 -3.74 7.61
C LEU A 20 -4.85 -2.60 7.52
N ALA A 21 -4.53 -1.44 8.07
CA ALA A 21 -5.42 -0.29 8.05
C ALA A 21 -5.71 0.18 6.61
N GLU A 22 -4.69 0.26 5.78
CA GLU A 22 -4.83 0.63 4.37
C GLU A 22 -5.60 -0.42 3.57
N GLU A 23 -5.38 -1.71 3.81
CA GLU A 23 -6.14 -2.77 3.14
C GLU A 23 -7.61 -2.77 3.52
N ILE A 24 -7.95 -2.59 4.80
CA ILE A 24 -9.34 -2.49 5.23
C ILE A 24 -10.01 -1.29 4.57
N PHE A 25 -9.37 -0.14 4.56
CA PHE A 25 -9.96 1.07 3.99
C PHE A 25 -10.02 1.00 2.45
N PHE A 26 -8.90 0.76 1.78
CA PHE A 26 -8.87 0.82 0.32
C PHE A 26 -9.49 -0.40 -0.34
N ARG A 27 -9.21 -1.61 0.11
CA ARG A 27 -9.71 -2.84 -0.52
C ARG A 27 -10.99 -3.35 0.10
N GLY A 28 -11.13 -3.22 1.41
CA GLY A 28 -12.36 -3.60 2.09
C GLY A 28 -13.50 -2.62 1.87
N PHE A 29 -13.22 -1.33 1.64
CA PHE A 29 -14.25 -0.30 1.50
C PHE A 29 -14.23 0.37 0.12
N VAL A 30 -13.20 1.10 -0.25
CA VAL A 30 -13.16 1.93 -1.48
C VAL A 30 -13.26 1.06 -2.73
N ALA A 31 -12.40 0.04 -2.86
CA ALA A 31 -12.41 -0.84 -4.02
C ALA A 31 -13.73 -1.58 -4.18
N LYS A 32 -14.30 -2.11 -3.10
CA LYS A 32 -15.60 -2.81 -3.14
C LYS A 32 -16.70 -1.94 -3.73
N ARG A 33 -16.76 -0.67 -3.35
CA ARG A 33 -17.79 0.27 -3.85
C ARG A 33 -17.56 0.66 -5.30
N LEU A 34 -16.31 0.95 -5.67
CA LEU A 34 -15.99 1.31 -7.05
C LEU A 34 -16.20 0.12 -8.00
N ILE A 35 -15.83 -1.09 -7.58
CA ILE A 35 -16.07 -2.33 -8.35
C ILE A 35 -17.56 -2.62 -8.48
N ALA A 36 -18.33 -2.48 -7.41
CA ALA A 36 -19.79 -2.66 -7.46
C ALA A 36 -20.46 -1.64 -8.38
N TRP A 37 -19.93 -0.41 -8.43
CA TRP A 37 -20.49 0.66 -9.26
C TRP A 37 -20.12 0.55 -10.73
N ARG A 38 -18.85 0.23 -11.07
CA ARG A 38 -18.31 0.32 -12.43
C ARG A 38 -17.67 -0.97 -12.96
N GLY A 39 -17.80 -2.06 -12.20
CA GLY A 39 -17.13 -3.33 -12.54
C GLY A 39 -15.68 -3.38 -12.12
N PHE A 40 -15.11 -4.59 -12.16
CA PHE A 40 -13.77 -4.86 -11.64
C PHE A 40 -12.68 -4.01 -12.32
N ALA A 41 -12.66 -3.97 -13.65
CA ALA A 41 -11.57 -3.29 -14.37
C ALA A 41 -11.48 -1.80 -14.00
N VAL A 42 -12.60 -1.08 -14.13
CA VAL A 42 -12.65 0.36 -13.83
C VAL A 42 -12.50 0.61 -12.33
N GLY A 43 -13.19 -0.15 -11.50
CA GLY A 43 -13.16 0.03 -10.04
C GLY A 43 -11.77 -0.23 -9.46
N ASN A 44 -11.07 -1.25 -9.96
CA ASN A 44 -9.70 -1.55 -9.52
C ASN A 44 -8.70 -0.49 -9.97
N ILE A 45 -8.77 -0.02 -11.21
CA ILE A 45 -7.92 1.09 -11.68
C ILE A 45 -8.17 2.36 -10.86
N ALA A 46 -9.42 2.72 -10.64
CA ALA A 46 -9.77 3.93 -9.89
C ALA A 46 -9.24 3.89 -8.45
N GLN A 47 -9.46 2.77 -7.72
CA GLN A 47 -8.94 2.65 -6.36
C GLN A 47 -7.41 2.65 -6.31
N ALA A 48 -6.74 2.04 -7.29
CA ALA A 48 -5.28 2.00 -7.37
C ALA A 48 -4.69 3.40 -7.60
N LEU A 49 -5.29 4.20 -8.49
CA LEU A 49 -4.90 5.59 -8.71
C LEU A 49 -5.12 6.46 -7.47
N LEU A 50 -6.25 6.28 -6.76
CA LEU A 50 -6.49 6.98 -5.50
C LEU A 50 -5.45 6.61 -4.43
N PHE A 51 -5.07 5.35 -4.35
CA PHE A 51 -4.05 4.87 -3.44
C PHE A 51 -2.67 5.49 -3.73
N GLY A 52 -2.27 5.53 -5.00
CA GLY A 52 -1.03 6.20 -5.42
C GLY A 52 -1.07 7.72 -5.19
N ALA A 53 -2.20 8.37 -5.51
CA ALA A 53 -2.38 9.80 -5.29
C ALA A 53 -2.30 10.18 -3.81
N LEU A 54 -2.83 9.35 -2.90
CA LEU A 54 -2.69 9.55 -1.46
C LEU A 54 -1.21 9.52 -1.04
N HIS A 55 -0.44 8.56 -1.54
CA HIS A 55 1.00 8.47 -1.24
C HIS A 55 1.76 9.70 -1.73
N LEU A 56 1.40 10.22 -2.91
CA LEU A 56 1.97 11.46 -3.42
C LEU A 56 1.58 12.67 -2.54
N ALA A 57 0.32 12.74 -2.10
CA ALA A 57 -0.13 13.78 -1.19
C ALA A 57 0.61 13.74 0.17
N LEU A 58 0.86 12.54 0.70
CA LEU A 58 1.65 12.37 1.92
C LEU A 58 3.10 12.82 1.71
N LEU A 59 3.72 12.53 0.55
CA LEU A 59 5.05 13.03 0.22
C LEU A 59 5.12 14.56 0.22
N LEU A 60 4.10 15.22 -0.33
CA LEU A 60 4.03 16.69 -0.35
C LEU A 60 3.95 17.31 1.05
N GLY A 61 3.45 16.56 2.03
CA GLY A 61 3.42 16.96 3.44
C GLY A 61 4.75 16.77 4.19
N THR A 62 5.79 16.25 3.51
CA THR A 62 7.11 16.03 4.11
C THR A 62 8.10 17.10 3.65
N ASN A 63 9.25 17.20 4.35
CA ASN A 63 10.38 18.05 3.93
C ASN A 63 11.34 17.34 2.95
N ALA A 64 10.92 16.21 2.37
CA ALA A 64 11.75 15.44 1.45
C ALA A 64 11.96 16.21 0.13
N PRO A 65 13.16 16.16 -0.47
CA PRO A 65 13.42 16.79 -1.76
C PRO A 65 12.46 16.29 -2.84
N LEU A 66 11.81 17.22 -3.54
CA LEU A 66 10.82 16.92 -4.58
C LEU A 66 11.54 16.83 -5.94
N THR A 67 12.03 15.66 -6.28
CA THR A 67 12.57 15.37 -7.62
C THR A 67 11.51 14.67 -8.46
N LEU A 68 11.58 14.83 -9.80
CA LEU A 68 10.66 14.14 -10.72
C LEU A 68 10.69 12.61 -10.51
N ALA A 69 11.89 12.04 -10.34
CA ALA A 69 12.03 10.60 -10.09
C ALA A 69 11.29 10.16 -8.82
N ARG A 70 11.42 10.92 -7.73
CA ARG A 70 10.73 10.63 -6.47
C ARG A 70 9.20 10.73 -6.61
N TRP A 71 8.72 11.75 -7.32
CA TRP A 71 7.29 11.89 -7.60
C TRP A 71 6.75 10.68 -8.36
N LEU A 72 7.43 10.29 -9.44
CA LEU A 72 7.02 9.15 -10.25
C LEU A 72 7.05 7.84 -9.43
N LEU A 73 8.08 7.59 -8.65
CA LEU A 73 8.19 6.39 -7.84
C LEU A 73 7.08 6.32 -6.77
N VAL A 74 6.85 7.43 -6.07
CA VAL A 74 5.83 7.49 -5.00
C VAL A 74 4.40 7.42 -5.55
N LEU A 75 4.17 7.84 -6.79
CA LEU A 75 2.88 7.67 -7.45
C LEU A 75 2.71 6.26 -8.02
N LEU A 76 3.69 5.79 -8.82
CA LEU A 76 3.55 4.58 -9.62
C LEU A 76 3.65 3.30 -8.79
N ILE A 77 4.60 3.21 -7.85
CA ILE A 77 4.78 1.99 -7.05
C ILE A 77 3.53 1.67 -6.22
N PRO A 78 2.97 2.58 -5.43
CA PRO A 78 1.73 2.30 -4.71
C PRO A 78 0.53 2.07 -5.63
N THR A 79 0.46 2.75 -6.78
CA THR A 79 -0.61 2.51 -7.77
C THR A 79 -0.56 1.07 -8.29
N VAL A 80 0.59 0.60 -8.73
CA VAL A 80 0.76 -0.78 -9.23
C VAL A 80 0.50 -1.79 -8.10
N GLN A 81 1.07 -1.56 -6.92
CA GLN A 81 0.80 -2.38 -5.74
C GLN A 81 -0.69 -2.42 -5.41
N GLY A 82 -1.36 -1.27 -5.43
CA GLY A 82 -2.78 -1.14 -5.19
C GLY A 82 -3.63 -1.97 -6.14
N TRP A 83 -3.28 -1.95 -7.42
CA TRP A 83 -3.97 -2.74 -8.44
C TRP A 83 -3.76 -4.25 -8.23
N VAL A 84 -2.51 -4.68 -8.02
CA VAL A 84 -2.16 -6.10 -7.82
C VAL A 84 -2.84 -6.67 -6.58
N VAL A 85 -2.80 -5.93 -5.48
CA VAL A 85 -3.38 -6.36 -4.20
C VAL A 85 -4.90 -6.53 -4.29
N ALA A 86 -5.60 -5.58 -4.92
CA ALA A 86 -7.04 -5.73 -5.15
C ALA A 86 -7.36 -6.89 -6.10
N TRP A 87 -6.54 -7.10 -7.12
CA TRP A 87 -6.67 -8.25 -8.01
C TRP A 87 -6.49 -9.58 -7.24
N LEU A 88 -5.49 -9.68 -6.37
CA LEU A 88 -5.30 -10.85 -5.50
C LEU A 88 -6.54 -11.10 -4.63
N ASN A 89 -7.06 -10.08 -3.98
CA ASN A 89 -8.21 -10.19 -3.10
C ASN A 89 -9.46 -10.65 -3.84
N GLU A 90 -9.77 -10.04 -4.99
CA GLU A 90 -11.01 -10.29 -5.72
C GLU A 90 -10.97 -11.57 -6.55
N ARG A 91 -9.82 -11.91 -7.15
CA ARG A 91 -9.70 -13.04 -8.08
C ARG A 91 -9.16 -14.31 -7.45
N HIS A 92 -8.39 -14.20 -6.37
CA HIS A 92 -7.75 -15.34 -5.71
C HIS A 92 -8.08 -15.46 -4.24
N GLY A 93 -8.51 -14.38 -3.60
CA GLY A 93 -8.85 -14.33 -2.18
C GLY A 93 -10.36 -14.45 -1.90
N ASN A 94 -11.15 -14.70 -2.92
CA ASN A 94 -12.62 -14.79 -2.79
C ASN A 94 -13.25 -13.52 -2.20
N GLY A 95 -12.64 -12.36 -2.49
CA GLY A 95 -13.03 -11.05 -1.97
C GLY A 95 -12.51 -10.74 -0.56
N SER A 96 -11.72 -11.63 0.05
CA SER A 96 -11.06 -11.37 1.33
C SER A 96 -9.89 -10.40 1.15
N VAL A 97 -9.68 -9.53 2.14
CA VAL A 97 -8.51 -8.63 2.17
C VAL A 97 -7.23 -9.34 2.64
N ALA A 98 -7.32 -10.58 3.13
CA ALA A 98 -6.19 -11.28 3.73
C ALA A 98 -5.01 -11.53 2.77
N PRO A 99 -5.20 -11.99 1.52
CA PRO A 99 -4.08 -12.18 0.59
C PRO A 99 -3.37 -10.86 0.26
N GLY A 100 -4.13 -9.80 0.02
CA GLY A 100 -3.60 -8.48 -0.23
C GLY A 100 -2.86 -7.90 0.97
N TRP A 101 -3.41 -8.07 2.17
CA TRP A 101 -2.73 -7.67 3.39
C TRP A 101 -1.39 -8.39 3.54
N ALA A 102 -1.32 -9.70 3.34
CA ALA A 102 -0.07 -10.46 3.41
C ALA A 102 0.97 -9.94 2.41
N ALA A 103 0.57 -9.71 1.16
CA ALA A 103 1.46 -9.17 0.12
C ALA A 103 1.93 -7.74 0.46
N HIS A 104 1.01 -6.87 0.86
CA HIS A 104 1.30 -5.47 1.23
C HIS A 104 2.20 -5.40 2.48
N ALA A 105 1.88 -6.16 3.52
CA ALA A 105 2.67 -6.22 4.74
C ALA A 105 4.10 -6.72 4.48
N THR A 106 4.26 -7.71 3.61
CA THR A 106 5.58 -8.20 3.18
C THR A 106 6.37 -7.12 2.47
N ALA A 107 5.77 -6.40 1.52
CA ALA A 107 6.43 -5.31 0.82
C ALA A 107 6.86 -4.18 1.79
N ASN A 108 5.99 -3.79 2.71
CA ASN A 108 6.31 -2.80 3.74
C ASN A 108 7.43 -3.27 4.67
N LEU A 109 7.38 -4.52 5.11
CA LEU A 109 8.40 -5.08 6.00
C LEU A 109 9.77 -5.07 5.33
N VAL A 110 9.85 -5.49 4.07
CA VAL A 110 11.08 -5.44 3.27
C VAL A 110 11.59 -4.00 3.18
N THR A 111 10.71 -3.04 2.88
CA THR A 111 11.08 -1.63 2.77
C THR A 111 11.59 -1.07 4.11
N PHE A 112 10.88 -1.33 5.21
CA PHE A 112 11.23 -0.79 6.53
C PHE A 112 12.50 -1.41 7.11
N ILE A 113 12.85 -2.62 6.71
CA ILE A 113 14.10 -3.28 7.12
C ILE A 113 15.25 -2.93 6.17
N ALA A 114 15.02 -3.04 4.85
CA ALA A 114 16.09 -2.88 3.87
C ALA A 114 16.55 -1.43 3.70
N VAL A 115 15.63 -0.47 3.66
CA VAL A 115 15.98 0.94 3.40
C VAL A 115 16.94 1.50 4.44
N PRO A 116 16.73 1.32 5.77
CA PRO A 116 17.68 1.80 6.77
C PRO A 116 19.04 1.10 6.75
N LEU A 117 19.15 -0.10 6.15
CA LEU A 117 20.41 -0.82 6.02
C LEU A 117 21.24 -0.38 4.80
N LEU A 118 20.63 0.36 3.87
CA LEU A 118 21.28 0.86 2.66
C LEU A 118 21.85 2.28 2.82
N TRP A 119 21.58 2.93 3.94
CA TRP A 119 22.03 4.28 4.30
C TRP A 119 22.73 4.29 5.66
#